data_9c71f5cb51ace715cb00b4a43ecd30f7
#
_entry.id   9c71f5cb51ace715cb00b4a43ecd30f7
#
_cell.length_a   1.000
_cell.length_b   1.000
_cell.length_c   1.000
_cell.angle_alpha   90.00
_cell.angle_beta   90.00
_cell.angle_gamma   90.00
#
_symmetry.space_group_name_H-M   'P 1'
#
loop_
_entity.id
_entity.type
_entity.pdbx_description
1 polymer ?
#
loop_
_entity_poly.entity_id
_entity_poly.type
_entity_poly.pdbx_seq_one_letter_code
_entity_poly.pdbx_strand_id
1 'polypeptide(L)'
;AEYFTNDVKEIDGVRVYGHMDYGKRAPDLGWRMTDAWLSMAGAGSVGKPNGVPVDEWGIRMESGTCNPVGADVARGGAANGPAAVYAIRKWDEWLRSYAPPGAASMDFYQSLPALSSGNVAQQIFWYTAFTASMVAPKSSGNKTVDDNGNPLWRMGPSPKGPYWDEGMKLGYQDAGSWTLFKSTPVDRRKAAWLYAQFVVSKTVSLKKSHVGLTIIRDSDINHKSFTERAPKLGGLVEFYRSPNRVLWSPTGINVPDYPKLAQIWWQQ
;
A
#
# COMPACT_ATOMS: atom_id res chain seq x y z
N ALA A 1 13.49 11.33 -5.68
CA ALA A 1 13.34 12.12 -4.44
C ALA A 1 14.37 13.25 -4.41
N GLU A 2 15.65 12.94 -4.50
CA GLU A 2 16.76 13.89 -4.42
C GLU A 2 16.59 15.09 -5.35
N TYR A 3 16.38 14.88 -6.63
CA TYR A 3 16.22 15.92 -7.64
C TYR A 3 15.23 17.02 -7.24
N PHE A 4 14.03 16.65 -6.80
CA PHE A 4 13.03 17.64 -6.41
C PHE A 4 13.40 18.38 -5.12
N THR A 5 14.07 17.70 -4.17
CA THR A 5 14.45 18.33 -2.90
C THR A 5 15.66 19.23 -3.02
N ASN A 6 16.68 18.83 -3.80
CA ASN A 6 17.99 19.44 -3.81
C ASN A 6 18.25 20.33 -5.04
N ASP A 7 17.68 19.98 -6.20
CA ASP A 7 17.89 20.70 -7.45
C ASP A 7 16.72 21.65 -7.76
N VAL A 8 15.49 21.15 -7.81
CA VAL A 8 14.28 21.96 -8.05
C VAL A 8 14.00 22.88 -6.87
N LYS A 9 13.96 22.34 -5.67
CA LYS A 9 13.74 23.04 -4.38
C LYS A 9 12.42 23.76 -4.23
N GLU A 10 11.97 24.48 -5.25
CA GLU A 10 10.82 25.36 -5.20
C GLU A 10 10.10 25.40 -6.56
N ILE A 11 8.79 25.45 -6.52
CA ILE A 11 7.93 25.67 -7.69
C ILE A 11 6.90 26.75 -7.31
N ASP A 12 6.84 27.83 -8.07
CA ASP A 12 5.93 28.95 -7.85
C ASP A 12 5.97 29.53 -6.42
N GLY A 13 7.17 29.66 -5.85
CA GLY A 13 7.37 30.17 -4.49
C GLY A 13 7.05 29.15 -3.36
N VAL A 14 6.75 27.91 -3.71
CA VAL A 14 6.43 26.85 -2.73
C VAL A 14 7.57 25.85 -2.67
N ARG A 15 8.09 25.62 -1.47
CA ARG A 15 9.11 24.60 -1.22
C ARG A 15 8.57 23.22 -1.60
N VAL A 16 9.35 22.48 -2.42
CA VAL A 16 9.03 21.14 -2.88
C VAL A 16 9.93 20.11 -2.21
N TYR A 17 9.32 18.99 -1.84
CA TYR A 17 9.99 17.82 -1.29
C TYR A 17 9.86 16.65 -2.26
N GLY A 18 10.93 15.91 -2.42
CA GLY A 18 10.97 14.83 -3.38
C GLY A 18 10.20 13.57 -2.95
N HIS A 19 9.93 13.44 -1.67
CA HIS A 19 9.29 12.25 -1.10
C HIS A 19 8.41 12.59 0.09
N MET A 20 7.40 11.78 0.33
CA MET A 20 6.63 11.75 1.56
C MET A 20 6.51 10.33 2.08
N ASP A 21 6.77 10.19 3.35
CA ASP A 21 6.57 8.98 4.12
C ASP A 21 6.24 9.33 5.56
N TYR A 22 6.09 8.34 6.43
CA TYR A 22 5.86 8.54 7.85
C TYR A 22 6.75 7.61 8.68
N GLY A 23 7.09 8.07 9.89
CA GLY A 23 8.06 7.40 10.74
C GLY A 23 7.67 7.29 12.21
N LYS A 24 6.46 7.71 12.60
CA LYS A 24 6.00 7.62 13.98
C LYS A 24 5.97 6.16 14.44
N ARG A 25 6.53 5.89 15.62
CA ARG A 25 6.46 4.56 16.25
C ARG A 25 5.02 4.24 16.62
N ALA A 26 4.35 3.54 15.73
CA ALA A 26 2.96 3.10 15.84
C ALA A 26 2.76 1.81 15.07
N PRO A 27 1.69 1.04 15.31
CA PRO A 27 1.48 -0.25 14.66
C PRO A 27 1.54 -0.24 13.13
N ASP A 28 1.10 0.84 12.50
CA ASP A 28 1.12 1.04 11.06
C ASP A 28 2.55 1.16 10.47
N LEU A 29 3.54 1.53 11.29
CA LEU A 29 4.94 1.56 10.84
C LEU A 29 5.47 0.16 10.52
N GLY A 30 5.08 -0.86 11.27
CA GLY A 30 5.46 -2.24 10.98
C GLY A 30 4.96 -2.69 9.61
N TRP A 31 3.70 -2.42 9.30
CA TRP A 31 3.13 -2.71 7.97
C TRP A 31 3.78 -1.88 6.88
N ARG A 32 4.04 -0.60 7.17
CA ARG A 32 4.75 0.27 6.24
C ARG A 32 6.10 -0.32 5.83
N MET A 33 6.84 -0.85 6.78
CA MET A 33 8.14 -1.45 6.53
C MET A 33 8.04 -2.75 5.74
N THR A 34 7.17 -3.67 6.17
CA THR A 34 7.03 -4.99 5.51
C THR A 34 6.37 -4.90 4.15
N ASP A 35 5.25 -4.18 4.06
CA ASP A 35 4.39 -4.22 2.87
C ASP A 35 4.86 -3.27 1.77
N ALA A 36 5.60 -2.24 2.11
CA ALA A 36 6.19 -1.34 1.14
C ALA A 36 7.69 -1.53 1.01
N TRP A 37 8.46 -1.09 1.97
CA TRP A 37 9.91 -0.97 1.82
C TRP A 37 10.61 -2.30 1.66
N LEU A 38 10.29 -3.31 2.48
CA LEU A 38 10.90 -4.63 2.35
C LEU A 38 10.43 -5.34 1.07
N SER A 39 9.17 -5.21 0.72
CA SER A 39 8.63 -5.77 -0.52
C SER A 39 9.29 -5.15 -1.77
N MET A 40 9.56 -3.85 -1.75
CA MET A 40 10.29 -3.16 -2.83
C MET A 40 11.77 -3.56 -2.87
N ALA A 41 12.43 -3.63 -1.73
CA ALA A 41 13.83 -4.07 -1.67
C ALA A 41 14.02 -5.47 -2.26
N GLY A 42 13.01 -6.31 -2.09
CA GLY A 42 13.06 -7.74 -2.36
C GLY A 42 13.42 -8.53 -1.10
N ALA A 43 13.11 -9.80 -1.10
CA ALA A 43 13.34 -10.67 0.04
C ALA A 43 14.46 -11.70 -0.20
N GLY A 44 15.03 -11.71 -1.40
CA GLY A 44 16.09 -12.61 -1.78
C GLY A 44 17.45 -11.99 -1.46
N SER A 45 18.19 -12.60 -0.58
CA SER A 45 19.53 -12.13 -0.25
C SER A 45 20.58 -13.22 -0.37
N VAL A 46 20.19 -14.46 -0.29
CA VAL A 46 21.08 -15.63 -0.39
C VAL A 46 20.38 -16.73 -1.19
N GLY A 47 20.81 -16.93 -2.40
CA GLY A 47 20.27 -17.99 -3.27
C GLY A 47 18.80 -17.76 -3.65
N LYS A 48 17.96 -18.71 -3.38
CA LYS A 48 16.54 -18.61 -3.73
C LYS A 48 15.82 -17.58 -2.86
N PRO A 49 15.04 -16.68 -3.48
CA PRO A 49 14.35 -15.65 -2.73
C PRO A 49 13.28 -16.22 -1.80
N ASN A 50 13.32 -15.81 -0.57
CA ASN A 50 12.34 -16.20 0.43
C ASN A 50 10.95 -15.61 0.19
N GLY A 51 10.89 -14.48 -0.48
CA GLY A 51 9.65 -13.77 -0.75
C GLY A 51 8.85 -14.33 -1.92
N VAL A 52 9.34 -15.32 -2.65
CA VAL A 52 8.59 -15.94 -3.75
C VAL A 52 7.56 -16.90 -3.16
N PRO A 53 6.26 -16.66 -3.38
CA PRO A 53 5.23 -17.59 -2.96
C PRO A 53 5.36 -18.90 -3.73
N VAL A 54 5.07 -20.00 -3.07
CA VAL A 54 5.08 -21.35 -3.67
C VAL A 54 3.68 -21.87 -3.92
N ASP A 55 2.67 -21.14 -3.52
CA ASP A 55 1.25 -21.42 -3.74
C ASP A 55 0.49 -20.16 -4.17
N GLU A 56 -0.76 -20.32 -4.57
CA GLU A 56 -1.64 -19.25 -5.04
C GLU A 56 -1.99 -18.21 -3.95
N TRP A 57 -1.80 -18.55 -2.69
CA TRP A 57 -2.10 -17.70 -1.55
C TRP A 57 -0.93 -16.82 -1.12
N GLY A 58 0.23 -17.02 -1.73
CA GLY A 58 1.44 -16.30 -1.37
C GLY A 58 2.10 -16.81 -0.08
N ILE A 59 1.75 -18.02 0.36
CA ILE A 59 2.30 -18.69 1.52
C ILE A 59 3.25 -19.78 1.06
N ARG A 60 4.45 -19.83 1.64
CA ARG A 60 5.34 -20.95 1.42
C ARG A 60 4.95 -22.09 2.37
N MET A 61 4.61 -23.22 1.82
CA MET A 61 4.25 -24.42 2.56
C MET A 61 5.35 -25.47 2.49
N GLU A 62 5.51 -26.23 3.55
CA GLU A 62 6.34 -27.44 3.54
C GLU A 62 5.68 -28.51 2.67
N SER A 63 6.48 -29.13 1.79
CA SER A 63 5.94 -30.15 0.86
C SER A 63 5.29 -31.32 1.60
N GLY A 64 4.06 -31.64 1.21
CA GLY A 64 3.29 -32.74 1.77
C GLY A 64 2.65 -32.46 3.14
N THR A 65 2.75 -31.25 3.64
CA THR A 65 2.13 -30.83 4.91
C THR A 65 1.35 -29.52 4.72
N CYS A 66 0.57 -29.14 5.73
CA CYS A 66 -0.05 -27.81 5.78
C CYS A 66 0.74 -26.85 6.69
N ASN A 67 2.02 -27.13 6.94
CA ASN A 67 2.85 -26.30 7.80
C ASN A 67 3.43 -25.14 7.01
N PRO A 68 3.19 -23.88 7.39
CA PRO A 68 3.86 -22.75 6.77
C PRO A 68 5.35 -22.76 7.07
N VAL A 69 6.17 -22.56 6.04
CA VAL A 69 7.62 -22.47 6.20
C VAL A 69 8.00 -21.02 6.48
N GLY A 70 8.47 -20.77 7.70
CA GLY A 70 8.94 -19.45 8.09
C GLY A 70 10.19 -19.00 7.34
N ALA A 71 10.41 -17.68 7.27
CA ALA A 71 11.66 -17.09 6.87
C ALA A 71 12.71 -17.29 7.98
N ASP A 72 13.95 -17.54 7.59
CA ASP A 72 15.10 -17.59 8.49
C ASP A 72 16.33 -16.93 7.84
N VAL A 73 17.37 -16.70 8.65
CA VAL A 73 18.61 -16.03 8.18
C VAL A 73 19.29 -16.84 7.08
N ALA A 74 19.31 -18.15 7.16
CA ALA A 74 19.96 -18.99 6.16
C ALA A 74 19.27 -18.94 4.81
N ARG A 75 17.97 -18.65 4.81
CA ARG A 75 17.18 -18.46 3.60
C ARG A 75 17.11 -17.02 3.10
N GLY A 76 17.74 -16.08 3.81
CA GLY A 76 17.81 -14.69 3.41
C GLY A 76 16.52 -13.89 3.57
N GLY A 77 15.51 -14.44 4.20
CA GLY A 77 14.22 -13.79 4.38
C GLY A 77 13.97 -13.24 5.80
N ALA A 78 14.97 -13.22 6.64
CA ALA A 78 14.86 -12.68 7.98
C ALA A 78 14.89 -11.16 7.98
N ALA A 79 14.27 -10.56 8.98
CA ALA A 79 14.18 -9.11 9.15
C ALA A 79 15.54 -8.41 9.37
N ASN A 80 16.59 -9.18 9.64
CA ASN A 80 17.98 -8.71 9.75
C ASN A 80 18.87 -9.09 8.56
N GLY A 81 18.29 -9.62 7.51
CA GLY A 81 19.00 -9.95 6.26
C GLY A 81 19.37 -8.69 5.46
N PRO A 82 20.24 -8.83 4.43
CA PRO A 82 20.72 -7.71 3.64
C PRO A 82 19.61 -6.86 3.00
N ALA A 83 18.55 -7.49 2.52
CA ALA A 83 17.40 -6.79 1.94
C ALA A 83 16.68 -5.92 2.98
N ALA A 84 16.48 -6.41 4.20
CA ALA A 84 15.86 -5.66 5.29
C ALA A 84 16.74 -4.48 5.73
N VAL A 85 18.03 -4.69 5.88
CA VAL A 85 18.99 -3.63 6.20
C VAL A 85 18.99 -2.55 5.12
N TYR A 86 18.96 -2.94 3.85
CA TYR A 86 18.84 -2.00 2.74
C TYR A 86 17.53 -1.21 2.79
N ALA A 87 16.41 -1.89 3.00
CA ALA A 87 15.09 -1.26 3.07
C ALA A 87 15.01 -0.20 4.18
N ILE A 88 15.47 -0.53 5.39
CA ILE A 88 15.47 0.37 6.54
C ILE A 88 16.38 1.58 6.28
N ARG A 89 17.59 1.36 5.75
CA ARG A 89 18.52 2.44 5.43
C ARG A 89 17.94 3.39 4.38
N LYS A 90 17.32 2.86 3.33
CA LYS A 90 16.70 3.68 2.27
C LYS A 90 15.49 4.45 2.76
N TRP A 91 14.66 3.83 3.58
CA TRP A 91 13.54 4.51 4.22
C TRP A 91 14.00 5.65 5.12
N ASP A 92 15.00 5.42 5.99
CA ASP A 92 15.53 6.45 6.91
C ASP A 92 16.18 7.59 6.12
N GLU A 93 17.00 7.28 5.10
CA GLU A 93 17.60 8.26 4.20
C GLU A 93 16.53 9.15 3.55
N TRP A 94 15.52 8.55 2.97
CA TRP A 94 14.50 9.30 2.23
C TRP A 94 13.60 10.11 3.15
N LEU A 95 13.27 9.56 4.30
CA LEU A 95 12.46 10.26 5.29
C LEU A 95 13.17 11.49 5.88
N ARG A 96 14.47 11.38 6.13
CA ARG A 96 15.25 12.50 6.69
C ARG A 96 15.69 13.52 5.66
N SER A 97 16.05 13.05 4.46
CA SER A 97 16.69 13.92 3.46
C SER A 97 15.71 14.54 2.47
N TYR A 98 14.61 13.88 2.18
CA TYR A 98 13.74 14.25 1.06
C TYR A 98 12.27 14.46 1.43
N ALA A 99 11.87 14.19 2.67
CA ALA A 99 10.51 14.40 3.14
C ALA A 99 10.35 15.77 3.83
N PRO A 100 9.11 16.27 3.96
CA PRO A 100 8.82 17.49 4.71
C PRO A 100 9.27 17.39 6.17
N PRO A 101 9.66 18.52 6.79
CA PRO A 101 9.95 18.56 8.22
C PRO A 101 8.82 17.96 9.05
N GLY A 102 9.16 17.15 10.04
CA GLY A 102 8.20 16.49 10.91
C GLY A 102 7.64 15.16 10.38
N ALA A 103 7.92 14.78 9.13
CA ALA A 103 7.44 13.50 8.56
C ALA A 103 7.82 12.28 9.43
N ALA A 104 9.01 12.28 10.03
CA ALA A 104 9.46 11.23 10.94
C ALA A 104 8.59 11.07 12.20
N SER A 105 7.81 12.07 12.57
CA SER A 105 6.91 12.07 13.72
C SER A 105 5.45 11.85 13.34
N MET A 106 5.16 11.72 12.05
CA MET A 106 3.80 11.50 11.53
C MET A 106 3.46 10.03 11.50
N ASP A 107 2.17 9.74 11.71
CA ASP A 107 1.56 8.44 11.42
C ASP A 107 0.89 8.44 10.04
N PHE A 108 0.26 7.31 9.71
CA PHE A 108 -0.48 7.13 8.48
C PHE A 108 -1.46 8.28 8.17
N TYR A 109 -2.31 8.62 9.13
CA TYR A 109 -3.35 9.64 8.92
C TYR A 109 -2.77 11.05 8.79
N GLN A 110 -1.72 11.34 9.53
CA GLN A 110 -1.03 12.64 9.51
C GLN A 110 -0.27 12.87 8.20
N SER A 111 0.15 11.81 7.51
CA SER A 111 0.85 11.90 6.23
C SER A 111 -0.09 12.07 5.02
N LEU A 112 -1.38 11.73 5.15
CA LEU A 112 -2.37 11.82 4.06
C LEU A 112 -2.50 13.20 3.41
N PRO A 113 -2.51 14.33 4.16
CA PRO A 113 -2.65 15.65 3.56
C PRO A 113 -1.55 16.03 2.56
N ALA A 114 -0.39 15.39 2.60
CA ALA A 114 0.67 15.60 1.63
C ALA A 114 0.22 15.31 0.18
N LEU A 115 -0.73 14.39 0.00
CA LEU A 115 -1.28 14.03 -1.31
C LEU A 115 -2.07 15.15 -2.00
N SER A 116 -2.57 16.10 -1.24
CA SER A 116 -3.34 17.25 -1.74
C SER A 116 -2.61 18.59 -1.56
N SER A 117 -1.43 18.60 -0.94
CA SER A 117 -0.68 19.82 -0.62
C SER A 117 -0.02 20.48 -1.83
N GLY A 118 0.32 19.70 -2.87
CA GLY A 118 1.00 20.18 -4.07
C GLY A 118 2.50 20.42 -3.91
N ASN A 119 3.07 20.11 -2.75
CA ASN A 119 4.50 20.34 -2.46
C ASN A 119 5.32 19.07 -2.27
N VAL A 120 4.79 17.93 -2.66
CA VAL A 120 5.45 16.63 -2.62
C VAL A 120 5.45 16.01 -4.01
N ALA A 121 6.61 15.60 -4.50
CA ALA A 121 6.76 15.07 -5.85
C ALA A 121 6.37 13.59 -5.97
N GLN A 122 6.60 12.80 -4.94
CA GLN A 122 6.22 11.38 -4.91
C GLN A 122 5.87 10.91 -3.50
N GLN A 123 5.01 9.89 -3.44
CA GLN A 123 4.72 9.17 -2.22
C GLN A 123 4.55 7.70 -2.51
N ILE A 124 5.18 6.85 -1.73
CA ILE A 124 4.94 5.41 -1.72
C ILE A 124 3.87 5.17 -0.67
N PHE A 125 2.72 4.65 -1.09
CA PHE A 125 1.57 4.54 -0.20
C PHE A 125 0.60 3.45 -0.66
N TRP A 126 -0.41 3.13 0.14
CA TRP A 126 -1.51 2.28 -0.32
C TRP A 126 -2.35 3.03 -1.35
N TYR A 127 -2.45 2.49 -2.55
CA TYR A 127 -3.16 3.14 -3.66
C TYR A 127 -4.64 3.41 -3.36
N THR A 128 -5.26 2.63 -2.49
CA THR A 128 -6.62 2.88 -2.01
C THR A 128 -6.73 4.09 -1.11
N ALA A 129 -5.66 4.46 -0.42
CA ALA A 129 -5.63 5.63 0.44
C ALA A 129 -5.44 6.92 -0.36
N PHE A 130 -4.59 6.91 -1.39
CA PHE A 130 -4.42 8.16 -2.11
C PHE A 130 -5.50 8.49 -3.11
N THR A 131 -6.24 7.53 -3.62
CA THR A 131 -7.22 7.86 -4.67
C THR A 131 -8.27 8.83 -4.17
N ALA A 132 -8.78 8.65 -2.96
CA ALA A 132 -9.76 9.57 -2.38
C ALA A 132 -9.23 11.02 -2.26
N SER A 133 -7.97 11.17 -1.84
CA SER A 133 -7.32 12.49 -1.73
C SER A 133 -7.01 13.09 -3.10
N MET A 134 -6.56 12.28 -4.05
CA MET A 134 -6.25 12.71 -5.42
C MET A 134 -7.46 13.25 -6.18
N VAL A 135 -8.63 12.66 -5.97
CA VAL A 135 -9.86 13.02 -6.69
C VAL A 135 -10.73 14.04 -5.95
N ALA A 136 -10.30 14.47 -4.77
CA ALA A 136 -11.01 15.51 -4.03
C ALA A 136 -11.06 16.80 -4.86
N PRO A 137 -12.18 17.54 -4.87
CA PRO A 137 -12.32 18.73 -5.70
C PRO A 137 -11.40 19.86 -5.22
N LYS A 138 -11.02 20.74 -6.16
CA LYS A 138 -10.20 21.94 -5.87
C LYS A 138 -10.83 22.82 -4.78
N SER A 139 -12.16 22.89 -4.74
CA SER A 139 -12.93 23.61 -3.72
C SER A 139 -12.71 23.12 -2.30
N SER A 140 -12.21 21.90 -2.10
CA SER A 140 -11.81 21.37 -0.81
C SER A 140 -10.37 21.72 -0.39
N GLY A 141 -9.69 22.58 -1.14
CA GLY A 141 -8.30 22.97 -0.90
C GLY A 141 -7.27 22.02 -1.55
N ASN A 142 -7.71 21.07 -2.37
CA ASN A 142 -6.81 20.18 -3.10
C ASN A 142 -6.04 20.96 -4.17
N LYS A 143 -4.72 21.05 -4.04
CA LYS A 143 -3.81 21.72 -4.97
C LYS A 143 -3.29 20.80 -6.07
N THR A 144 -3.64 19.52 -6.03
CA THR A 144 -3.15 18.50 -6.97
C THR A 144 -4.21 18.06 -7.97
N VAL A 145 -5.17 18.96 -8.25
CA VAL A 145 -6.13 18.84 -9.35
C VAL A 145 -6.08 20.10 -10.20
N ASP A 146 -6.23 19.95 -11.52
CA ASP A 146 -6.33 21.06 -12.45
C ASP A 146 -7.71 21.76 -12.37
N ASP A 147 -7.91 22.83 -13.17
CA ASP A 147 -9.18 23.57 -13.18
C ASP A 147 -10.35 22.76 -13.75
N ASN A 148 -10.07 21.69 -14.48
CA ASN A 148 -11.05 20.75 -15.00
C ASN A 148 -11.34 19.60 -14.01
N GLY A 149 -10.70 19.60 -12.84
CA GLY A 149 -10.81 18.57 -11.82
C GLY A 149 -10.10 17.26 -12.19
N ASN A 150 -9.06 17.30 -13.03
CA ASN A 150 -8.24 16.13 -13.30
C ASN A 150 -7.10 16.07 -12.30
N PRO A 151 -6.80 14.89 -11.73
CA PRO A 151 -5.67 14.72 -10.83
C PRO A 151 -4.33 14.98 -11.55
N LEU A 152 -3.46 15.75 -10.94
CA LEU A 152 -2.07 15.95 -11.39
C LEU A 152 -1.19 14.74 -11.02
N TRP A 153 -1.52 14.04 -9.96
CA TRP A 153 -0.89 12.79 -9.58
C TRP A 153 -1.13 11.69 -10.61
N ARG A 154 -0.14 10.81 -10.70
CA ARG A 154 -0.27 9.56 -11.45
C ARG A 154 0.12 8.40 -10.55
N MET A 155 -0.69 7.35 -10.58
CA MET A 155 -0.41 6.10 -9.89
C MET A 155 0.44 5.20 -10.79
N GLY A 156 1.42 4.55 -10.19
CA GLY A 156 2.26 3.56 -10.84
C GLY A 156 2.58 2.41 -9.89
N PRO A 157 3.10 1.30 -10.38
CA PRO A 157 3.59 0.22 -9.54
C PRO A 157 4.79 0.72 -8.72
N SER A 158 4.97 0.13 -7.53
CA SER A 158 6.14 0.39 -6.70
C SER A 158 7.44 -0.02 -7.41
N PRO A 159 8.56 0.66 -7.17
CA PRO A 159 9.83 0.31 -7.81
C PRO A 159 10.40 -1.01 -7.26
N LYS A 160 11.16 -1.71 -8.08
CA LYS A 160 11.89 -2.90 -7.72
C LYS A 160 13.27 -2.53 -7.20
N GLY A 161 13.63 -3.03 -6.04
CA GLY A 161 14.94 -2.82 -5.42
C GLY A 161 15.99 -3.88 -5.80
N PRO A 162 17.20 -3.77 -5.25
CA PRO A 162 18.35 -4.59 -5.67
C PRO A 162 18.26 -6.07 -5.28
N TYR A 163 17.38 -6.42 -4.37
CA TYR A 163 17.15 -7.82 -3.92
C TYR A 163 15.85 -8.39 -4.46
N TRP A 164 15.23 -7.70 -5.42
CA TRP A 164 13.99 -8.14 -6.03
C TRP A 164 14.29 -8.98 -7.27
N ASP A 165 13.78 -10.20 -7.29
CA ASP A 165 13.90 -11.13 -8.40
C ASP A 165 12.55 -11.39 -9.07
N GLU A 166 12.59 -11.87 -10.30
CA GLU A 166 11.39 -12.23 -11.07
C GLU A 166 10.59 -13.31 -10.33
N GLY A 167 9.27 -13.12 -10.27
CA GLY A 167 8.36 -13.97 -9.52
C GLY A 167 8.08 -13.50 -8.09
N MET A 168 8.85 -12.57 -7.54
CA MET A 168 8.50 -11.91 -6.28
C MET A 168 7.29 -11.00 -6.48
N LYS A 169 6.54 -10.80 -5.41
CA LYS A 169 5.43 -9.84 -5.36
C LYS A 169 5.93 -8.48 -4.89
N LEU A 170 5.27 -7.44 -5.35
CA LEU A 170 5.66 -6.06 -5.12
C LEU A 170 4.50 -5.29 -4.50
N GLY A 171 4.60 -5.01 -3.22
CA GLY A 171 3.50 -4.45 -2.44
C GLY A 171 2.39 -5.46 -2.19
N TYR A 172 1.37 -5.06 -1.49
CA TYR A 172 0.21 -5.91 -1.25
C TYR A 172 -1.10 -5.17 -1.49
N GLN A 173 -2.13 -5.94 -1.76
CA GLN A 173 -3.50 -5.42 -1.82
C GLN A 173 -4.19 -5.72 -0.49
N ASP A 174 -4.62 -4.69 0.20
CA ASP A 174 -5.46 -4.86 1.37
C ASP A 174 -6.82 -5.43 0.95
N ALA A 175 -7.11 -6.60 1.46
CA ALA A 175 -8.37 -7.31 1.24
C ALA A 175 -9.07 -7.52 2.58
N GLY A 176 -9.64 -6.44 3.10
CA GLY A 176 -10.44 -6.51 4.33
C GLY A 176 -11.64 -7.44 4.17
N SER A 177 -11.88 -8.27 5.16
CA SER A 177 -12.99 -9.22 5.19
C SER A 177 -13.91 -8.95 6.38
N TRP A 178 -15.19 -9.14 6.16
CA TRP A 178 -16.17 -9.13 7.25
C TRP A 178 -16.19 -10.49 7.95
N THR A 179 -16.03 -10.47 9.27
CA THR A 179 -16.16 -11.67 10.10
C THR A 179 -17.30 -11.52 11.11
N LEU A 180 -17.95 -12.62 11.41
CA LEU A 180 -19.06 -12.65 12.36
C LEU A 180 -18.69 -13.55 13.53
N PHE A 181 -18.60 -12.99 14.72
CA PHE A 181 -18.32 -13.76 15.92
C PHE A 181 -19.45 -14.74 16.25
N LYS A 182 -19.09 -15.97 16.58
CA LYS A 182 -20.05 -17.00 16.98
C LYS A 182 -20.85 -16.59 18.22
N SER A 183 -20.23 -15.84 19.13
CA SER A 183 -20.84 -15.32 20.36
C SER A 183 -21.84 -14.19 20.16
N THR A 184 -21.87 -13.55 18.98
CA THR A 184 -22.83 -12.49 18.68
C THR A 184 -24.24 -13.06 18.59
N PRO A 185 -25.27 -12.43 19.20
CA PRO A 185 -26.67 -12.88 19.09
C PRO A 185 -27.11 -13.06 17.65
N VAL A 186 -27.97 -14.07 17.40
CA VAL A 186 -28.35 -14.48 16.04
C VAL A 186 -28.96 -13.33 15.23
N ASP A 187 -29.83 -12.54 15.84
CA ASP A 187 -30.50 -11.43 15.14
C ASP A 187 -29.49 -10.35 14.71
N ARG A 188 -28.54 -10.03 15.57
CA ARG A 188 -27.46 -9.11 15.24
C ARG A 188 -26.55 -9.66 14.14
N ARG A 189 -26.25 -10.98 14.16
CA ARG A 189 -25.49 -11.61 13.08
C ARG A 189 -26.22 -11.56 11.75
N LYS A 190 -27.55 -11.80 11.74
CA LYS A 190 -28.37 -11.65 10.54
C LYS A 190 -28.33 -10.22 9.99
N ALA A 191 -28.51 -9.23 10.85
CA ALA A 191 -28.43 -7.82 10.46
C ALA A 191 -27.04 -7.46 9.90
N ALA A 192 -25.98 -7.88 10.57
CA ALA A 192 -24.59 -7.66 10.11
C ALA A 192 -24.31 -8.35 8.77
N TRP A 193 -24.84 -9.56 8.58
CA TRP A 193 -24.72 -10.27 7.30
C TRP A 193 -25.44 -9.55 6.16
N LEU A 194 -26.66 -9.08 6.38
CA LEU A 194 -27.41 -8.31 5.38
C LEU A 194 -26.69 -7.00 5.03
N TYR A 195 -26.12 -6.33 6.04
CA TYR A 195 -25.31 -5.13 5.81
C TYR A 195 -24.06 -5.46 5.00
N ALA A 196 -23.33 -6.51 5.33
CA ALA A 196 -22.16 -6.94 4.57
C ALA A 196 -22.50 -7.25 3.11
N GLN A 197 -23.61 -7.99 2.87
CA GLN A 197 -24.10 -8.26 1.51
C GLN A 197 -24.43 -6.97 0.75
N PHE A 198 -25.09 -6.01 1.41
CA PHE A 198 -25.39 -4.72 0.82
C PHE A 198 -24.12 -3.97 0.41
N VAL A 199 -23.15 -3.86 1.32
CA VAL A 199 -21.91 -3.11 1.09
C VAL A 199 -21.07 -3.69 -0.05
N VAL A 200 -21.10 -5.00 -0.23
CA VAL A 200 -20.36 -5.69 -1.33
C VAL A 200 -21.22 -5.99 -2.55
N SER A 201 -22.47 -5.53 -2.59
CA SER A 201 -23.34 -5.71 -3.77
C SER A 201 -22.74 -5.02 -4.99
N LYS A 202 -23.03 -5.50 -6.20
CA LYS A 202 -22.47 -4.96 -7.46
C LYS A 202 -22.69 -3.45 -7.58
N THR A 203 -23.89 -2.98 -7.30
CA THR A 203 -24.23 -1.55 -7.43
C THR A 203 -23.49 -0.68 -6.43
N VAL A 204 -23.40 -1.10 -5.17
CA VAL A 204 -22.70 -0.34 -4.12
C VAL A 204 -21.21 -0.41 -4.34
N SER A 205 -20.67 -1.56 -4.69
CA SER A 205 -19.25 -1.75 -5.00
C SER A 205 -18.81 -0.84 -6.15
N LEU A 206 -19.57 -0.81 -7.25
CA LEU A 206 -19.25 0.07 -8.38
C LEU A 206 -19.28 1.56 -7.97
N LYS A 207 -20.27 1.99 -7.19
CA LYS A 207 -20.31 3.38 -6.68
C LYS A 207 -19.08 3.72 -5.82
N LYS A 208 -18.67 2.80 -4.96
CA LYS A 208 -17.46 2.95 -4.14
C LYS A 208 -16.20 3.06 -5.01
N SER A 209 -16.09 2.25 -6.06
CA SER A 209 -14.99 2.30 -7.02
C SER A 209 -14.88 3.66 -7.72
N HIS A 210 -16.02 4.29 -8.00
CA HIS A 210 -16.07 5.62 -8.63
C HIS A 210 -15.52 6.76 -7.78
N VAL A 211 -15.46 6.59 -6.47
CA VAL A 211 -14.84 7.56 -5.55
C VAL A 211 -13.44 7.13 -5.10
N GLY A 212 -12.87 6.12 -5.74
CA GLY A 212 -11.49 5.69 -5.53
C GLY A 212 -11.27 4.72 -4.37
N LEU A 213 -12.34 4.19 -3.79
CA LEU A 213 -12.20 3.13 -2.78
C LEU A 213 -11.78 1.80 -3.42
N THR A 214 -11.26 0.89 -2.60
CA THR A 214 -10.75 -0.42 -3.04
C THR A 214 -11.73 -1.13 -3.98
N ILE A 215 -11.26 -1.47 -5.16
CA ILE A 215 -12.02 -2.22 -6.15
C ILE A 215 -11.89 -3.71 -5.81
N ILE A 216 -13.03 -4.35 -5.56
CA ILE A 216 -13.08 -5.74 -5.10
C ILE A 216 -13.70 -6.70 -6.13
N ARG A 217 -14.07 -6.21 -7.31
CA ARG A 217 -14.74 -7.00 -8.34
C ARG A 217 -14.20 -6.73 -9.73
N ASP A 218 -13.97 -7.77 -10.51
CA ASP A 218 -13.62 -7.65 -11.93
C ASP A 218 -14.71 -6.93 -12.72
N SER A 219 -15.98 -7.16 -12.35
CA SER A 219 -17.10 -6.46 -12.98
C SER A 219 -17.05 -4.94 -12.81
N ASP A 220 -16.44 -4.43 -11.73
CA ASP A 220 -16.29 -2.99 -11.51
C ASP A 220 -15.09 -2.47 -12.30
N ILE A 221 -13.97 -3.17 -12.28
CA ILE A 221 -12.75 -2.82 -13.04
C ILE A 221 -13.05 -2.70 -14.54
N ASN A 222 -13.89 -3.59 -15.06
CA ASN A 222 -14.23 -3.66 -16.47
C ASN A 222 -15.52 -2.91 -16.85
N HIS A 223 -16.17 -2.25 -15.89
CA HIS A 223 -17.41 -1.55 -16.16
C HIS A 223 -17.18 -0.29 -17.03
N LYS A 224 -18.06 -0.07 -18.01
CA LYS A 224 -17.96 1.06 -18.95
C LYS A 224 -17.86 2.40 -18.21
N SER A 225 -18.71 2.65 -17.23
CA SER A 225 -18.71 3.90 -16.47
C SER A 225 -17.41 4.14 -15.70
N PHE A 226 -16.71 3.09 -15.28
CA PHE A 226 -15.40 3.19 -14.65
C PHE A 226 -14.33 3.59 -15.68
N THR A 227 -14.41 3.02 -16.89
CA THR A 227 -13.54 3.42 -18.02
C THR A 227 -13.73 4.90 -18.38
N GLU A 228 -14.97 5.35 -18.47
CA GLU A 228 -15.30 6.74 -18.76
C GLU A 228 -14.78 7.72 -17.69
N ARG A 229 -14.69 7.26 -16.45
CA ARG A 229 -14.15 8.03 -15.33
C ARG A 229 -12.64 7.98 -15.20
N ALA A 230 -11.94 7.11 -15.93
CA ALA A 230 -10.50 6.92 -15.82
C ALA A 230 -9.67 8.20 -15.80
N PRO A 231 -9.94 9.22 -16.66
CA PRO A 231 -9.20 10.48 -16.65
C PRO A 231 -9.26 11.22 -15.30
N LYS A 232 -10.32 11.01 -14.52
CA LYS A 232 -10.54 11.63 -13.20
C LYS A 232 -9.95 10.80 -12.04
N LEU A 233 -9.29 9.69 -12.32
CA LEU A 233 -8.82 8.74 -11.30
C LEU A 233 -7.29 8.56 -11.30
N GLY A 234 -6.53 9.46 -11.93
CA GLY A 234 -5.08 9.58 -11.79
C GLY A 234 -4.28 8.32 -12.11
N GLY A 235 -4.76 7.47 -13.04
CA GLY A 235 -4.11 6.21 -13.42
C GLY A 235 -4.58 4.98 -12.64
N LEU A 236 -5.58 5.11 -11.76
CA LEU A 236 -6.11 3.98 -10.98
C LEU A 236 -6.66 2.86 -11.86
N VAL A 237 -7.42 3.21 -12.90
CA VAL A 237 -8.04 2.24 -13.81
C VAL A 237 -6.98 1.48 -14.58
N GLU A 238 -6.01 2.20 -15.10
CA GLU A 238 -4.86 1.65 -15.82
C GLU A 238 -4.04 0.74 -14.92
N PHE A 239 -3.79 1.17 -13.68
CA PHE A 239 -3.09 0.35 -12.68
C PHE A 239 -3.82 -0.96 -12.40
N TYR A 240 -5.12 -0.92 -12.14
CA TYR A 240 -5.90 -2.15 -11.88
C TYR A 240 -5.96 -3.10 -13.06
N ARG A 241 -5.91 -2.59 -14.29
CA ARG A 241 -5.93 -3.39 -15.53
C ARG A 241 -4.53 -3.79 -16.01
N SER A 242 -3.48 -3.25 -15.40
CA SER A 242 -2.11 -3.54 -15.83
C SER A 242 -1.70 -4.98 -15.52
N PRO A 243 -1.12 -5.71 -16.48
CA PRO A 243 -0.51 -7.01 -16.23
C PRO A 243 0.73 -6.91 -15.32
N ASN A 244 1.31 -5.71 -15.21
CA ASN A 244 2.49 -5.45 -14.36
C ASN A 244 2.10 -5.18 -12.90
N ARG A 245 0.83 -5.20 -12.56
CA ARG A 245 0.36 -5.13 -11.18
C ARG A 245 0.70 -6.43 -10.45
N VAL A 246 1.84 -6.44 -9.81
CA VAL A 246 2.33 -7.61 -9.07
C VAL A 246 2.03 -7.41 -7.59
N LEU A 247 0.87 -7.86 -7.18
CA LEU A 247 0.37 -7.77 -5.80
C LEU A 247 0.30 -9.15 -5.17
N TRP A 248 0.32 -9.19 -3.87
CA TRP A 248 0.15 -10.42 -3.08
C TRP A 248 -0.86 -10.23 -1.95
N SER A 249 -1.29 -11.33 -1.35
CA SER A 249 -2.26 -11.33 -0.28
C SER A 249 -1.72 -10.63 0.96
N PRO A 250 -2.62 -10.09 1.82
CA PRO A 250 -2.24 -9.42 3.03
C PRO A 250 -1.42 -10.34 3.94
N THR A 251 -0.45 -9.72 4.60
CA THR A 251 0.38 -10.36 5.61
C THR A 251 -0.36 -10.49 6.94
N GLY A 252 0.01 -11.46 7.74
CA GLY A 252 -0.35 -11.55 9.14
C GLY A 252 -1.57 -12.39 9.48
N ILE A 253 -2.54 -12.54 8.61
CA ILE A 253 -3.75 -13.34 8.88
C ILE A 253 -3.39 -14.82 9.15
N ASN A 254 -2.37 -15.33 8.46
CA ASN A 254 -1.96 -16.72 8.52
C ASN A 254 -0.82 -16.98 9.53
N VAL A 255 -0.44 -15.96 10.29
CA VAL A 255 0.64 -16.08 11.29
C VAL A 255 0.01 -16.10 12.68
N PRO A 256 0.15 -17.20 13.43
CA PRO A 256 -0.27 -17.23 14.83
C PRO A 256 0.37 -16.08 15.63
N ASP A 257 -0.37 -15.53 16.58
CA ASP A 257 0.09 -14.41 17.41
C ASP A 257 0.56 -13.16 16.65
N TYR A 258 0.13 -12.97 15.41
CA TYR A 258 0.53 -11.83 14.59
C TYR A 258 0.42 -10.46 15.30
N PRO A 259 -0.63 -10.15 16.08
CA PRO A 259 -0.69 -8.86 16.79
C PRO A 259 0.50 -8.65 17.73
N LYS A 260 0.96 -9.72 18.38
CA LYS A 260 2.14 -9.67 19.28
C LYS A 260 3.44 -9.49 18.48
N LEU A 261 3.57 -10.22 17.37
CA LEU A 261 4.72 -10.06 16.46
C LEU A 261 4.76 -8.67 15.86
N ALA A 262 3.64 -8.16 15.40
CA ALA A 262 3.53 -6.81 14.87
C ALA A 262 3.92 -5.75 15.91
N GLN A 263 3.51 -5.93 17.17
CA GLN A 263 3.91 -5.05 18.26
C GLN A 263 5.42 -5.03 18.47
N ILE A 264 6.06 -6.18 18.51
CA ILE A 264 7.52 -6.27 18.62
C ILE A 264 8.18 -5.57 17.43
N TRP A 265 7.66 -5.80 16.23
CA TRP A 265 8.22 -5.30 14.99
C TRP A 265 8.26 -3.77 14.91
N TRP A 266 7.17 -3.09 15.23
CA TRP A 266 7.15 -1.63 15.14
C TRP A 266 7.81 -0.94 16.34
N GLN A 267 8.08 -1.65 17.42
CA GLN A 267 8.78 -1.13 18.60
C GLN A 267 10.31 -1.11 18.43
N GLN A 268 10.85 -1.93 17.56
CA GLN A 268 12.30 -1.99 17.28
C GLN A 268 12.71 -0.86 16.33
#